data_1e2f39c8b04fedbc0afdae0d05a69205
#
_entry.id   1e2f39c8b04fedbc0afdae0d05a69205
#
_cell.length_a   1.000
_cell.length_b   1.000
_cell.length_c   1.000
_cell.angle_alpha   90.00
_cell.angle_beta   90.00
_cell.angle_gamma   90.00
#
_symmetry.space_group_name_H-M   'P 1'
#
loop_
_entity.id
_entity.type
_entity.pdbx_description
1 polymer ?
#
loop_
_entity_poly.entity_id
_entity_poly.type
_entity_poly.pdbx_seq_one_letter_code
_entity_poly.pdbx_strand_id
1 'polypeptide(L)'
;MESLPSWINPLDALIVFALLGGIVWGFLRGLVRMVLSLLVLYIATVLAMSFYGQGGRLLRYLSDGAIGQTISLALAFMLILVLTTSIINFVLSRTYKNTELPGVRQIDQLGGMITGSLLVAVWIGLAIVALAFVLSNTAGTGSAFLQTVQYYFVHSNLIPIFYRFLPLVFATLRPWMPQGISPDIFSLRFF
;
A
#
# COMPACT_ATOMS: atom_id res chain seq x y z
N MET A 1 -10.80 16.09 24.97
CA MET A 1 -10.42 15.71 23.60
C MET A 1 -11.55 16.22 22.71
N GLU A 2 -11.33 17.34 22.04
CA GLU A 2 -12.32 17.87 21.09
C GLU A 2 -12.51 16.85 19.97
N SER A 3 -13.72 16.34 19.84
CA SER A 3 -14.10 15.45 18.75
C SER A 3 -13.96 16.22 17.44
N LEU A 4 -13.15 15.71 16.52
CA LEU A 4 -13.08 16.24 15.16
C LEU A 4 -14.50 16.44 14.62
N PRO A 5 -14.76 17.51 13.87
CA PRO A 5 -16.06 17.75 13.31
C PRO A 5 -16.56 16.50 12.59
N SER A 6 -17.82 16.12 12.79
CA SER A 6 -18.42 14.86 12.30
C SER A 6 -18.37 14.66 10.78
N TRP A 7 -17.97 15.68 10.03
CA TRP A 7 -17.79 15.66 8.56
C TRP A 7 -16.37 15.31 8.11
N ILE A 8 -15.37 15.24 9.03
CA ILE A 8 -14.00 14.85 8.71
C ILE A 8 -13.77 13.42 9.17
N ASN A 9 -13.70 12.50 8.20
CA ASN A 9 -13.25 11.14 8.47
C ASN A 9 -11.72 11.14 8.68
N PRO A 10 -11.19 10.69 9.84
CA PRO A 10 -9.76 10.67 10.10
C PRO A 10 -8.97 9.83 9.09
N LEU A 11 -9.57 8.78 8.51
CA LEU A 11 -8.93 8.02 7.42
C LEU A 11 -8.80 8.85 6.14
N ASP A 12 -9.83 9.61 5.77
CA ASP A 12 -9.75 10.49 4.60
C ASP A 12 -8.70 11.58 4.80
N ALA A 13 -8.62 12.17 5.99
CA ALA A 13 -7.60 13.15 6.32
C ALA A 13 -6.19 12.56 6.21
N LEU A 14 -5.97 11.34 6.72
CA LEU A 14 -4.70 10.63 6.62
C LEU A 14 -4.32 10.33 5.16
N ILE A 15 -5.28 9.91 4.34
CA ILE A 15 -5.08 9.64 2.91
C ILE A 15 -4.65 10.93 2.19
N VAL A 16 -5.38 12.04 2.40
CA VAL A 16 -5.05 13.34 1.79
C VAL A 16 -3.66 13.80 2.22
N PHE A 17 -3.35 13.70 3.51
CA PHE A 17 -2.05 14.10 4.03
C PHE A 17 -0.91 13.27 3.45
N ALA A 18 -1.11 11.96 3.29
CA ALA A 18 -0.15 11.07 2.66
C ALA A 18 0.06 11.41 1.18
N LEU A 19 -1.02 11.70 0.43
CA LEU A 19 -0.93 12.13 -0.98
C LEU A 19 -0.17 13.45 -1.14
N LEU A 20 -0.45 14.43 -0.27
CA LEU A 20 0.30 15.69 -0.25
C LEU A 20 1.79 15.45 0.06
N GLY A 21 2.08 14.57 1.02
CA GLY A 21 3.45 14.13 1.29
C GLY A 21 4.11 13.50 0.05
N GLY A 22 3.37 12.69 -0.71
CA GLY A 22 3.82 12.11 -1.97
C GLY A 22 4.17 13.15 -3.04
N ILE A 23 3.36 14.20 -3.15
CA ILE A 23 3.62 15.32 -4.06
C ILE A 23 4.93 16.03 -3.69
N VAL A 24 5.07 16.41 -2.41
CA VAL A 24 6.28 17.09 -1.91
C VAL A 24 7.52 16.20 -2.07
N TRP A 25 7.40 14.94 -1.70
CA TRP A 25 8.49 13.97 -1.83
C TRP A 25 8.89 13.76 -3.29
N GLY A 26 7.91 13.69 -4.20
CA GLY A 26 8.13 13.58 -5.63
C GLY A 26 8.82 14.80 -6.22
N PHE A 27 8.42 16.00 -5.82
CA PHE A 27 9.07 17.26 -6.20
C PHE A 27 10.56 17.28 -5.81
N LEU A 28 10.88 16.82 -4.59
CA LEU A 28 12.26 16.82 -4.09
C LEU A 28 13.15 15.76 -4.75
N ARG A 29 12.58 14.64 -5.19
CA ARG A 29 13.34 13.51 -5.76
C ARG A 29 13.45 13.52 -7.28
N GLY A 30 12.55 14.19 -7.95
CA GLY A 30 12.46 14.23 -9.41
C GLY A 30 11.81 12.99 -10.04
N LEU A 31 11.46 13.12 -11.32
CA LEU A 31 10.72 12.13 -12.10
C LEU A 31 11.43 10.78 -12.18
N VAL A 32 12.71 10.78 -12.56
CA VAL A 32 13.46 9.54 -12.81
C VAL A 32 13.49 8.65 -11.58
N ARG A 33 13.79 9.22 -10.41
CA ARG A 33 13.82 8.46 -9.15
C ARG A 33 12.44 7.96 -8.74
N MET A 34 11.38 8.73 -9.01
CA MET A 34 10.02 8.33 -8.69
C MET A 34 9.53 7.21 -9.60
N VAL A 35 9.84 7.25 -10.89
CA VAL A 35 9.55 6.15 -11.83
C VAL A 35 10.28 4.88 -11.42
N LEU A 36 11.55 4.96 -11.07
CA LEU A 36 12.30 3.81 -10.54
C LEU A 36 11.68 3.26 -9.26
N SER A 37 11.27 4.12 -8.33
CA SER A 37 10.59 3.69 -7.09
C SER A 37 9.25 3.02 -7.38
N LEU A 38 8.52 3.44 -8.42
CA LEU A 38 7.27 2.81 -8.84
C LEU A 38 7.51 1.41 -9.42
N LEU A 39 8.57 1.24 -10.22
CA LEU A 39 8.99 -0.07 -10.72
C LEU A 39 9.42 -0.99 -9.57
N VAL A 40 10.16 -0.46 -8.59
CA VAL A 40 10.54 -1.21 -7.38
C VAL A 40 9.31 -1.65 -6.60
N LEU A 41 8.32 -0.76 -6.42
CA LEU A 41 7.07 -1.10 -5.75
C LEU A 41 6.31 -2.20 -6.51
N TYR A 42 6.30 -2.14 -7.84
CA TYR A 42 5.68 -3.19 -8.67
C TYR A 42 6.34 -4.56 -8.43
N ILE A 43 7.68 -4.63 -8.50
CA ILE A 43 8.45 -5.85 -8.24
C ILE A 43 8.22 -6.34 -6.81
N ALA A 44 8.24 -5.43 -5.83
CA ALA A 44 7.99 -5.77 -4.43
C ALA A 44 6.59 -6.33 -4.21
N THR A 45 5.59 -5.81 -4.92
CA THR A 45 4.20 -6.31 -4.86
C THR A 45 4.10 -7.72 -5.41
N VAL A 46 4.74 -8.01 -6.56
CA VAL A 46 4.81 -9.36 -7.13
C VAL A 46 5.45 -10.35 -6.15
N LEU A 47 6.58 -9.96 -5.52
CA LEU A 47 7.25 -10.80 -4.53
C LEU A 47 6.38 -10.99 -3.27
N ALA A 48 5.76 -9.92 -2.77
CA ALA A 48 4.86 -10.01 -1.63
C ALA A 48 3.69 -10.96 -1.91
N MET A 49 3.07 -10.88 -3.10
CA MET A 49 2.02 -11.80 -3.54
C MET A 49 2.49 -13.26 -3.66
N SER A 50 3.74 -13.48 -4.02
CA SER A 50 4.29 -14.85 -4.16
C SER A 50 4.62 -15.48 -2.80
N PHE A 51 5.03 -14.69 -1.81
CA PHE A 51 5.58 -15.18 -0.55
C PHE A 51 4.73 -14.91 0.69
N TYR A 52 3.62 -14.14 0.62
CA TYR A 52 2.81 -13.81 1.80
C TYR A 52 2.29 -15.05 2.55
N GLY A 53 1.95 -16.13 1.84
CA GLY A 53 1.46 -17.36 2.45
C GLY A 53 2.52 -18.07 3.30
N GLN A 54 3.77 -18.06 2.82
CA GLN A 54 4.92 -18.64 3.57
C GLN A 54 5.28 -17.74 4.75
N GLY A 55 5.34 -16.42 4.52
CA GLY A 55 5.58 -15.42 5.56
C GLY A 55 4.52 -15.45 6.66
N GLY A 56 3.24 -15.60 6.31
CA GLY A 56 2.14 -15.70 7.27
C GLY A 56 2.24 -16.95 8.15
N ARG A 57 2.62 -18.09 7.59
CA ARG A 57 2.90 -19.31 8.37
C ARG A 57 4.06 -19.13 9.34
N LEU A 58 5.13 -18.50 8.89
CA LEU A 58 6.29 -18.19 9.73
C LEU A 58 5.92 -17.24 10.88
N LEU A 59 5.20 -16.16 10.60
CA LEU A 59 4.73 -15.22 11.62
C LEU A 59 3.84 -15.90 12.65
N ARG A 60 2.95 -16.79 12.21
CA ARG A 60 2.09 -17.56 13.12
C ARG A 60 2.87 -18.51 13.99
N TYR A 61 3.89 -19.17 13.43
CA TYR A 61 4.79 -20.05 14.20
C TYR A 61 5.58 -19.26 15.25
N LEU A 62 6.14 -18.11 14.88
CA LEU A 62 6.91 -17.23 15.78
C LEU A 62 6.06 -16.59 16.89
N SER A 63 4.75 -16.46 16.67
CA SER A 63 3.81 -15.89 17.66
C SER A 63 3.11 -16.96 18.51
N ASP A 64 3.54 -18.23 18.45
CA ASP A 64 2.88 -19.37 19.12
C ASP A 64 1.35 -19.43 18.86
N GLY A 65 0.93 -18.98 17.67
CA GLY A 65 -0.47 -18.93 17.28
C GLY A 65 -1.28 -17.77 17.89
N ALA A 66 -0.66 -16.86 18.64
CA ALA A 66 -1.35 -15.72 19.25
C ALA A 66 -1.97 -14.78 18.19
N ILE A 67 -1.39 -14.73 16.98
CA ILE A 67 -1.91 -13.94 15.86
C ILE A 67 -2.78 -14.82 14.98
N GLY A 68 -4.03 -14.40 14.76
CA GLY A 68 -4.97 -15.11 13.88
C GLY A 68 -4.43 -15.26 12.46
N GLN A 69 -4.83 -16.31 11.75
CA GLN A 69 -4.33 -16.64 10.41
C GLN A 69 -4.47 -15.46 9.42
N THR A 70 -5.62 -14.80 9.41
CA THR A 70 -5.91 -13.68 8.52
C THR A 70 -4.96 -12.50 8.76
N ILE A 71 -4.77 -12.15 10.04
CA ILE A 71 -3.89 -11.05 10.44
C ILE A 71 -2.43 -11.40 10.09
N SER A 72 -2.01 -12.64 10.31
CA SER A 72 -0.66 -13.11 9.97
C SER A 72 -0.37 -13.00 8.46
N LEU A 73 -1.34 -13.34 7.60
CA LEU A 73 -1.21 -13.24 6.15
C LEU A 73 -1.11 -11.77 5.69
N ALA A 74 -1.98 -10.90 6.22
CA ALA A 74 -1.96 -9.47 5.90
C ALA A 74 -0.66 -8.79 6.37
N LEU A 75 -0.22 -9.10 7.60
CA LEU A 75 1.05 -8.58 8.12
C LEU A 75 2.24 -9.08 7.33
N ALA A 76 2.26 -10.37 6.95
CA ALA A 76 3.33 -10.91 6.11
C ALA A 76 3.40 -10.21 4.75
N PHE A 77 2.25 -10.00 4.11
CA PHE A 77 2.18 -9.27 2.85
C PHE A 77 2.77 -7.86 2.98
N MET A 78 2.31 -7.09 3.95
CA MET A 78 2.79 -5.72 4.19
C MET A 78 4.27 -5.69 4.58
N LEU A 79 4.73 -6.63 5.40
CA LEU A 79 6.11 -6.71 5.85
C LEU A 79 7.05 -7.03 4.68
N ILE A 80 6.72 -8.03 3.84
CA ILE A 80 7.50 -8.37 2.65
C ILE A 80 7.53 -7.19 1.68
N LEU A 81 6.39 -6.54 1.45
CA LEU A 81 6.27 -5.37 0.60
C LEU A 81 7.19 -4.23 1.05
N VAL A 82 7.11 -3.87 2.34
CA VAL A 82 7.93 -2.78 2.93
C VAL A 82 9.41 -3.13 2.90
N LEU A 83 9.78 -4.34 3.33
CA LEU A 83 11.19 -4.77 3.37
C LEU A 83 11.79 -4.80 1.96
N THR A 84 11.11 -5.44 1.00
CA THR A 84 11.60 -5.54 -0.38
C THR A 84 11.75 -4.15 -1.01
N THR A 85 10.74 -3.30 -0.87
CA THR A 85 10.81 -1.93 -1.39
C THR A 85 11.93 -1.13 -0.75
N SER A 86 12.11 -1.25 0.57
CA SER A 86 13.16 -0.54 1.30
C SER A 86 14.55 -1.01 0.90
N ILE A 87 14.76 -2.32 0.81
CA ILE A 87 16.06 -2.91 0.42
C ILE A 87 16.44 -2.48 -0.99
N ILE A 88 15.53 -2.65 -1.96
CA ILE A 88 15.83 -2.30 -3.35
C ILE A 88 16.06 -0.80 -3.51
N ASN A 89 15.22 0.05 -2.89
CA ASN A 89 15.43 1.51 -2.93
C ASN A 89 16.73 1.92 -2.24
N PHE A 90 17.13 1.25 -1.16
CA PHE A 90 18.40 1.52 -0.49
C PHE A 90 19.58 1.19 -1.41
N VAL A 91 19.56 0.05 -2.10
CA VAL A 91 20.60 -0.36 -3.06
C VAL A 91 20.64 0.64 -4.22
N LEU A 92 19.48 0.97 -4.81
CA LEU A 92 19.40 1.94 -5.91
C LEU A 92 19.93 3.33 -5.50
N SER A 93 19.61 3.79 -4.30
CA SER A 93 20.06 5.11 -3.82
C SER A 93 21.57 5.20 -3.64
N ARG A 94 22.22 4.08 -3.37
CA ARG A 94 23.70 4.02 -3.30
C ARG A 94 24.37 3.96 -4.67
N THR A 95 23.71 3.31 -5.64
CA THR A 95 24.27 3.10 -6.98
C THR A 95 24.06 4.35 -7.88
N TYR A 96 22.93 5.01 -7.75
CA TYR A 96 22.56 6.15 -8.60
C TYR A 96 22.54 7.45 -7.78
N LYS A 97 23.71 8.01 -7.48
CA LYS A 97 23.83 9.25 -6.71
C LYS A 97 23.42 10.52 -7.48
N ASN A 98 23.59 10.54 -8.82
CA ASN A 98 23.37 11.71 -9.67
C ASN A 98 22.45 11.35 -10.85
N THR A 99 21.16 11.30 -10.61
CA THR A 99 20.14 11.06 -11.66
C THR A 99 19.30 12.33 -11.90
N GLU A 100 19.94 13.49 -11.98
CA GLU A 100 19.28 14.71 -12.42
C GLU A 100 19.33 14.78 -13.95
N LEU A 101 18.19 15.06 -14.58
CA LEU A 101 18.15 15.31 -16.03
C LEU A 101 18.83 16.66 -16.30
N PRO A 102 20.02 16.69 -16.95
CA PRO A 102 20.69 17.94 -17.23
C PRO A 102 19.85 18.74 -18.22
N GLY A 103 19.48 19.96 -17.82
CA GLY A 103 18.83 20.95 -18.70
C GLY A 103 17.33 21.13 -18.52
N VAL A 104 16.59 20.25 -17.81
CA VAL A 104 15.12 20.34 -17.70
C VAL A 104 14.62 20.13 -16.26
N ARG A 105 15.26 20.80 -15.31
CA ARG A 105 14.96 20.66 -13.86
C ARG A 105 13.48 20.86 -13.53
N GLN A 106 12.80 21.80 -14.18
CA GLN A 106 11.38 22.08 -13.92
C GLN A 106 10.48 20.91 -14.33
N ILE A 107 10.75 20.32 -15.51
CA ILE A 107 9.97 19.16 -15.99
C ILE A 107 10.22 17.94 -15.11
N ASP A 108 11.46 17.75 -14.65
CA ASP A 108 11.80 16.66 -13.74
C ASP A 108 11.07 16.81 -12.39
N GLN A 109 11.01 18.01 -11.84
CA GLN A 109 10.29 18.29 -10.60
C GLN A 109 8.77 18.11 -10.74
N LEU A 110 8.15 18.67 -11.79
CA LEU A 110 6.72 18.54 -12.05
C LEU A 110 6.32 17.08 -12.31
N GLY A 111 7.11 16.37 -13.14
CA GLY A 111 6.93 14.95 -13.37
C GLY A 111 7.09 14.13 -12.09
N GLY A 112 8.05 14.52 -11.24
CA GLY A 112 8.25 13.92 -9.92
C GLY A 112 7.05 14.08 -9.01
N MET A 113 6.38 15.24 -8.98
CA MET A 113 5.15 15.46 -8.19
C MET A 113 4.04 14.49 -8.59
N ILE A 114 3.78 14.37 -9.90
CA ILE A 114 2.73 13.47 -10.43
C ILE A 114 3.08 12.01 -10.11
N THR A 115 4.31 11.59 -10.38
CA THR A 115 4.73 10.20 -10.15
C THR A 115 4.83 9.89 -8.67
N GLY A 116 5.22 10.85 -7.83
CA GLY A 116 5.26 10.70 -6.38
C GLY A 116 3.88 10.55 -5.77
N SER A 117 2.89 11.34 -6.22
CA SER A 117 1.50 11.15 -5.79
C SER A 117 0.93 9.80 -6.23
N LEU A 118 1.24 9.36 -7.46
CA LEU A 118 0.85 8.04 -7.97
C LEU A 118 1.48 6.91 -7.15
N LEU A 119 2.78 7.02 -6.83
CA LEU A 119 3.49 6.04 -5.99
C LEU A 119 2.80 5.89 -4.63
N VAL A 120 2.49 7.00 -3.96
CA VAL A 120 1.79 6.98 -2.67
C VAL A 120 0.36 6.48 -2.82
N ALA A 121 -0.35 6.82 -3.91
CA ALA A 121 -1.68 6.30 -4.18
C ALA A 121 -1.68 4.76 -4.32
N VAL A 122 -0.70 4.18 -5.00
CA VAL A 122 -0.55 2.72 -5.09
C VAL A 122 -0.26 2.10 -3.71
N TRP A 123 0.62 2.72 -2.91
CA TRP A 123 0.88 2.28 -1.54
C TRP A 123 -0.38 2.27 -0.67
N ILE A 124 -1.16 3.36 -0.71
CA ILE A 124 -2.43 3.47 0.01
C ILE A 124 -3.41 2.39 -0.49
N GLY A 125 -3.52 2.19 -1.81
CA GLY A 125 -4.37 1.16 -2.39
C GLY A 125 -4.04 -0.24 -1.88
N LEU A 126 -2.75 -0.60 -1.85
CA LEU A 126 -2.29 -1.89 -1.31
C LEU A 126 -2.58 -2.02 0.20
N ALA A 127 -2.39 -0.94 0.96
CA ALA A 127 -2.72 -0.90 2.39
C ALA A 127 -4.24 -1.04 2.63
N ILE A 128 -5.08 -0.37 1.82
CA ILE A 128 -6.54 -0.50 1.87
C ILE A 128 -6.96 -1.95 1.64
N VAL A 129 -6.40 -2.63 0.64
CA VAL A 129 -6.71 -4.03 0.35
C VAL A 129 -6.33 -4.94 1.51
N ALA A 130 -5.12 -4.80 2.05
CA ALA A 130 -4.67 -5.58 3.21
C ALA A 130 -5.56 -5.33 4.44
N LEU A 131 -5.94 -4.07 4.69
CA LEU A 131 -6.83 -3.70 5.79
C LEU A 131 -8.24 -4.25 5.57
N ALA A 132 -8.80 -4.13 4.37
CA ALA A 132 -10.12 -4.66 4.02
C ALA A 132 -10.17 -6.18 4.26
N PHE A 133 -9.13 -6.91 3.86
CA PHE A 133 -9.03 -8.35 4.09
C PHE A 133 -9.05 -8.71 5.59
N VAL A 134 -8.33 -7.94 6.42
CA VAL A 134 -8.38 -8.13 7.87
C VAL A 134 -9.78 -7.86 8.42
N LEU A 135 -10.37 -6.71 8.07
CA LEU A 135 -11.67 -6.30 8.59
C LEU A 135 -12.80 -7.26 8.21
N SER A 136 -12.79 -7.80 6.99
CA SER A 136 -13.82 -8.74 6.53
C SER A 136 -13.79 -10.08 7.25
N ASN A 137 -12.59 -10.54 7.61
CA ASN A 137 -12.43 -11.84 8.27
C ASN A 137 -12.44 -11.77 9.80
N THR A 138 -12.42 -10.57 10.37
CA THR A 138 -12.51 -10.34 11.83
C THR A 138 -13.83 -9.71 12.27
N ALA A 139 -14.79 -9.57 11.34
CA ALA A 139 -16.09 -9.01 11.63
C ALA A 139 -16.79 -9.83 12.76
N GLY A 140 -17.16 -9.14 13.85
CA GLY A 140 -17.83 -9.72 15.01
C GLY A 140 -16.94 -10.31 16.10
N THR A 141 -15.64 -10.52 15.86
CA THR A 141 -14.70 -11.08 16.86
C THR A 141 -13.54 -10.11 17.20
N GLY A 142 -13.54 -8.95 16.55
CA GLY A 142 -12.45 -7.97 16.66
C GLY A 142 -12.47 -7.17 17.97
N SER A 143 -11.29 -6.71 18.38
CA SER A 143 -11.15 -5.77 19.47
C SER A 143 -11.90 -4.44 19.18
N ALA A 144 -12.20 -3.65 20.22
CA ALA A 144 -12.82 -2.32 20.08
C ALA A 144 -12.06 -1.42 19.08
N PHE A 145 -10.75 -1.58 18.98
CA PHE A 145 -9.92 -0.89 18.00
C PHE A 145 -10.31 -1.27 16.56
N LEU A 146 -10.45 -2.56 16.24
CA LEU A 146 -10.83 -3.01 14.89
C LEU A 146 -12.24 -2.54 14.51
N GLN A 147 -13.17 -2.52 15.46
CA GLN A 147 -14.52 -1.99 15.24
C GLN A 147 -14.49 -0.49 14.90
N THR A 148 -13.68 0.28 15.60
CA THR A 148 -13.48 1.71 15.32
C THR A 148 -12.87 1.93 13.93
N VAL A 149 -11.85 1.16 13.57
CA VAL A 149 -11.23 1.21 12.24
C VAL A 149 -12.25 0.83 11.16
N GLN A 150 -13.04 -0.21 11.38
CA GLN A 150 -14.10 -0.64 10.46
C GLN A 150 -15.14 0.46 10.26
N TYR A 151 -15.55 1.14 11.33
CA TYR A 151 -16.47 2.27 11.25
C TYR A 151 -15.94 3.38 10.33
N TYR A 152 -14.70 3.84 10.54
CA TYR A 152 -14.09 4.87 9.69
C TYR A 152 -13.84 4.39 8.26
N PHE A 153 -13.55 3.11 8.08
CA PHE A 153 -13.34 2.52 6.77
C PHE A 153 -14.61 2.53 5.92
N VAL A 154 -15.73 2.12 6.49
CA VAL A 154 -17.04 2.09 5.79
C VAL A 154 -17.56 3.50 5.50
N HIS A 155 -17.28 4.48 6.40
CA HIS A 155 -17.74 5.87 6.24
C HIS A 155 -16.73 6.77 5.51
N SER A 156 -15.69 6.23 4.89
CA SER A 156 -14.72 6.99 4.10
C SER A 156 -15.28 7.32 2.72
N ASN A 157 -15.08 8.56 2.29
CA ASN A 157 -15.44 9.01 0.95
C ASN A 157 -14.33 8.71 -0.10
N LEU A 158 -13.09 8.55 0.34
CA LEU A 158 -11.94 8.33 -0.55
C LEU A 158 -11.72 6.85 -0.86
N ILE A 159 -12.00 5.95 0.05
CA ILE A 159 -11.82 4.51 -0.14
C ILE A 159 -12.55 3.98 -1.39
N PRO A 160 -13.82 4.33 -1.69
CA PRO A 160 -14.49 3.90 -2.91
C PRO A 160 -13.78 4.35 -4.19
N ILE A 161 -13.09 5.50 -4.16
CA ILE A 161 -12.29 5.99 -5.29
C ILE A 161 -11.12 5.05 -5.55
N PHE A 162 -10.41 4.64 -4.49
CA PHE A 162 -9.32 3.66 -4.61
C PHE A 162 -9.81 2.32 -5.16
N TYR A 163 -10.98 1.84 -4.75
CA TYR A 163 -11.56 0.60 -5.27
C TYR A 163 -11.85 0.65 -6.77
N ARG A 164 -12.10 1.82 -7.35
CA ARG A 164 -12.25 1.97 -8.81
C ARG A 164 -10.92 1.87 -9.56
N PHE A 165 -9.82 2.28 -8.95
CA PHE A 165 -8.48 2.24 -9.55
C PHE A 165 -7.74 0.93 -9.30
N LEU A 166 -8.01 0.24 -8.20
CA LEU A 166 -7.37 -1.01 -7.83
C LEU A 166 -7.46 -2.10 -8.91
N PRO A 167 -8.59 -2.33 -9.61
CA PRO A 167 -8.66 -3.32 -10.67
C PRO A 167 -7.66 -3.08 -11.80
N LEU A 168 -7.34 -1.81 -12.10
CA LEU A 168 -6.33 -1.46 -13.09
C LEU A 168 -4.94 -1.90 -12.62
N VAL A 169 -4.59 -1.66 -11.37
CA VAL A 169 -3.31 -2.10 -10.78
C VAL A 169 -3.23 -3.63 -10.77
N PHE A 170 -4.30 -4.32 -10.37
CA PHE A 170 -4.33 -5.78 -10.35
C PHE A 170 -4.32 -6.41 -11.75
N ALA A 171 -4.90 -5.75 -12.76
CA ALA A 171 -4.82 -6.23 -14.13
C ALA A 171 -3.36 -6.35 -14.61
N THR A 172 -2.48 -5.43 -14.20
CA THR A 172 -1.04 -5.49 -14.53
C THR A 172 -0.30 -6.57 -13.75
N LEU A 173 -0.78 -6.94 -12.56
CA LEU A 173 -0.17 -7.96 -11.70
C LEU A 173 -0.67 -9.38 -12.02
N ARG A 174 -1.82 -9.51 -12.71
CA ARG A 174 -2.47 -10.79 -13.02
C ARG A 174 -1.56 -11.83 -13.69
N PRO A 175 -0.68 -11.48 -14.65
CA PRO A 175 0.22 -12.46 -15.28
C PRO A 175 1.20 -13.12 -14.31
N TRP A 176 1.50 -12.47 -13.20
CA TRP A 176 2.48 -12.91 -12.20
C TRP A 176 1.85 -13.59 -10.99
N MET A 177 0.51 -13.65 -10.95
CA MET A 177 -0.17 -14.36 -9.86
C MET A 177 0.03 -15.87 -10.02
N PRO A 178 0.49 -16.58 -8.96
CA PRO A 178 0.59 -18.03 -8.99
C PRO A 178 -0.77 -18.65 -9.29
N GLN A 179 -0.81 -19.56 -10.27
CA GLN A 179 -2.05 -20.26 -10.63
C GLN A 179 -2.58 -21.05 -9.41
N GLY A 180 -3.83 -20.82 -9.04
CA GLY A 180 -4.50 -21.50 -7.92
C GLY A 180 -4.56 -20.71 -6.62
N ILE A 181 -3.92 -19.54 -6.52
CA ILE A 181 -4.20 -18.60 -5.45
C ILE A 181 -5.32 -17.71 -5.96
N SER A 182 -6.56 -18.07 -5.61
CA SER A 182 -7.61 -17.06 -5.50
C SER A 182 -7.08 -16.10 -4.43
N PRO A 183 -6.65 -14.90 -4.76
CA PRO A 183 -6.15 -14.02 -3.74
C PRO A 183 -7.37 -13.55 -2.95
N ASP A 184 -7.75 -14.32 -1.92
CA ASP A 184 -8.84 -13.96 -1.01
C ASP A 184 -8.60 -12.58 -0.40
N ILE A 185 -7.31 -12.18 -0.31
CA ILE A 185 -6.88 -10.81 0.04
C ILE A 185 -7.38 -9.77 -0.97
N PHE A 186 -7.53 -10.15 -2.25
CA PHE A 186 -7.89 -9.23 -3.34
C PHE A 186 -9.30 -9.45 -3.87
N SER A 187 -10.09 -10.35 -3.25
CA SER A 187 -11.49 -10.50 -3.59
C SER A 187 -12.25 -9.25 -3.12
N LEU A 188 -12.45 -8.32 -4.07
CA LEU A 188 -13.13 -7.02 -3.87
C LEU A 188 -14.65 -7.18 -3.63
N ARG A 189 -15.09 -8.21 -2.91
CA ARG A 189 -16.51 -8.46 -2.57
C ARG A 189 -16.93 -7.70 -1.31
N PHE A 190 -16.65 -6.37 -1.24
CA PHE A 190 -16.99 -5.61 -0.04
C PHE A 190 -18.06 -4.54 -0.24
N PHE A 191 -18.61 -4.42 -1.46
CA PHE A 191 -19.73 -3.50 -1.76
C PHE A 191 -20.71 -4.14 -2.73
#